data_7f672f3d791ee47ff451b9a656d6335e
#
_entry.id   7f672f3d791ee47ff451b9a656d6335e
#
_cell.length_a   1.000
_cell.length_b   1.000
_cell.length_c   1.000
_cell.angle_alpha   90.00
_cell.angle_beta   90.00
_cell.angle_gamma   90.00
#
_symmetry.space_group_name_H-M   'P 1'
#
loop_
_entity.id
_entity.type
_entity.pdbx_description
1 polymer ?
#
loop_
_entity_poly.entity_id
_entity_poly.type
_entity_poly.pdbx_seq_one_letter_code
_entity_poly.pdbx_strand_id
1 'polypeptide(L)'
;MFRKNKIFSIIFLLLISCGGAKFVQESPGSGDVNLVTSVDQNKCEYKGEVRNKVKGYSDYNDISKKNLIQLGKNAAVEKNGNTIIMYQFKEHRGTQSALFKIYVCRY
;
A
#
# COMPACT_ATOMS: atom_id res chain seq x y z
N MET A 1 22.61 -33.59 -11.05
CA MET A 1 21.57 -33.83 -10.05
C MET A 1 21.23 -32.58 -9.27
N PHE A 2 22.19 -31.94 -8.65
CA PHE A 2 21.91 -30.72 -7.84
C PHE A 2 21.30 -29.57 -8.63
N ARG A 3 21.67 -29.45 -9.90
CA ARG A 3 21.15 -28.40 -10.77
C ARG A 3 19.65 -28.55 -11.03
N LYS A 4 19.18 -29.79 -11.18
CA LYS A 4 17.75 -30.05 -11.41
C LYS A 4 16.90 -29.63 -10.21
N ASN A 5 17.40 -29.89 -9.01
CA ASN A 5 16.67 -29.51 -7.80
C ASN A 5 16.56 -28.01 -7.63
N LYS A 6 17.64 -27.28 -7.97
CA LYS A 6 17.63 -25.81 -7.91
C LYS A 6 16.66 -25.21 -8.92
N ILE A 7 16.67 -25.71 -10.14
CA ILE A 7 15.75 -25.25 -11.19
C ILE A 7 14.30 -25.54 -10.78
N PHE A 8 14.05 -26.71 -10.25
CA PHE A 8 12.73 -27.08 -9.78
C PHE A 8 12.23 -26.15 -8.67
N SER A 9 13.09 -25.80 -7.72
CA SER A 9 12.76 -24.88 -6.63
C SER A 9 12.42 -23.50 -7.15
N ILE A 10 13.15 -23.00 -8.14
CA ILE A 10 12.89 -21.69 -8.75
C ILE A 10 11.53 -21.68 -9.44
N ILE A 11 11.20 -22.72 -10.20
CA ILE A 11 9.90 -22.86 -10.86
C ILE A 11 8.78 -22.87 -9.84
N PHE A 12 8.95 -23.59 -8.76
CA PHE A 12 7.97 -23.67 -7.68
C PHE A 12 7.71 -22.29 -7.05
N LEU A 13 8.76 -21.52 -6.80
CA LEU A 13 8.63 -20.18 -6.26
C LEU A 13 7.90 -19.25 -7.21
N LEU A 14 8.14 -19.35 -8.50
CA LEU A 14 7.41 -18.56 -9.51
C LEU A 14 5.93 -18.91 -9.52
N LEU A 15 5.56 -20.16 -9.39
CA LEU A 15 4.16 -20.55 -9.33
C LEU A 15 3.46 -19.97 -8.09
N ILE A 16 4.12 -19.97 -6.94
CA ILE A 16 3.58 -19.38 -5.73
C ILE A 16 3.38 -17.86 -5.90
N SER A 17 4.35 -17.17 -6.47
CA SER A 17 4.23 -15.72 -6.67
C SER A 17 3.12 -15.36 -7.66
N CYS A 18 2.85 -16.18 -8.64
CA CYS A 18 1.76 -15.96 -9.59
C CYS A 18 0.38 -16.12 -8.94
N GLY A 19 0.23 -16.96 -7.93
CA GLY A 19 -1.04 -17.25 -7.30
C GLY A 19 -1.52 -16.18 -6.31
N GLY A 20 -0.64 -15.27 -5.85
CA GLY A 20 -0.92 -14.35 -4.75
C GLY A 20 -1.14 -12.90 -5.13
N ALA A 21 -1.40 -12.58 -6.39
CA ALA A 21 -1.27 -11.21 -6.90
C ALA A 21 -2.43 -10.27 -6.60
N LYS A 22 -3.43 -10.64 -5.80
CA LYS A 22 -4.62 -9.80 -5.60
C LYS A 22 -4.48 -8.75 -4.49
N PHE A 23 -3.48 -8.86 -3.65
CA PHE A 23 -3.31 -7.96 -2.51
C PHE A 23 -1.93 -7.31 -2.55
N VAL A 24 -1.90 -6.03 -2.19
CA VAL A 24 -0.63 -5.31 -2.01
C VAL A 24 0.07 -5.87 -0.79
N GLN A 25 1.36 -6.15 -0.94
CA GLN A 25 2.18 -6.65 0.15
C GLN A 25 2.43 -5.55 1.18
N GLU A 26 2.32 -5.88 2.46
CA GLU A 26 2.57 -4.95 3.55
C GLU A 26 4.08 -4.78 3.76
N SER A 27 4.53 -3.53 3.80
CA SER A 27 5.89 -3.22 4.22
C SER A 27 6.03 -3.40 5.74
N PRO A 28 7.21 -3.82 6.22
CA PRO A 28 7.44 -3.88 7.67
C PRO A 28 7.15 -2.53 8.34
N GLY A 29 6.36 -2.55 9.40
CA GLY A 29 5.96 -1.34 10.12
C GLY A 29 4.71 -0.66 9.59
N SER A 30 4.19 -1.05 8.42
CA SER A 30 3.01 -0.41 7.85
C SER A 30 1.75 -0.61 8.70
N GLY A 31 1.69 -1.67 9.49
CA GLY A 31 0.58 -1.92 10.40
C GLY A 31 0.44 -0.87 11.50
N ASP A 32 1.50 -0.15 11.81
CA ASP A 32 1.51 0.92 12.82
C ASP A 32 1.16 2.30 12.23
N VAL A 33 0.93 2.38 10.93
CA VAL A 33 0.54 3.63 10.28
C VAL A 33 -0.97 3.82 10.43
N ASN A 34 -1.38 4.99 10.89
CA ASN A 34 -2.78 5.33 11.11
C ASN A 34 -3.35 6.09 9.92
N LEU A 35 -4.52 5.67 9.46
CA LEU A 35 -5.31 6.41 8.48
C LEU A 35 -6.29 7.30 9.25
N VAL A 36 -6.18 8.61 9.06
CA VAL A 36 -7.01 9.59 9.76
C VAL A 36 -7.63 10.56 8.78
N THR A 37 -8.62 11.32 9.23
CA THR A 37 -9.29 12.32 8.40
C THR A 37 -8.69 13.71 8.57
N SER A 38 -8.03 13.97 9.70
CA SER A 38 -7.36 15.24 9.98
C SER A 38 -6.24 15.02 10.97
N VAL A 39 -5.31 15.95 11.03
CA VAL A 39 -4.18 15.90 11.97
C VAL A 39 -4.11 17.20 12.77
N ASP A 40 -3.62 17.10 13.99
CA ASP A 40 -3.28 18.26 14.83
C ASP A 40 -1.89 18.75 14.42
N GLN A 41 -1.83 19.93 13.81
CA GLN A 41 -0.58 20.49 13.31
C GLN A 41 0.45 20.77 14.42
N ASN A 42 0.00 20.86 15.66
CA ASN A 42 0.91 21.02 16.79
C ASN A 42 1.61 19.72 17.19
N LYS A 43 1.05 18.58 16.80
CA LYS A 43 1.57 17.25 17.13
C LYS A 43 2.13 16.50 15.95
N CYS A 44 1.88 16.98 14.73
CA CYS A 44 2.21 16.28 13.51
C CYS A 44 3.10 17.12 12.61
N GLU A 45 4.13 16.49 12.07
CA GLU A 45 5.01 17.10 11.09
C GLU A 45 4.72 16.51 9.71
N TYR A 46 4.57 17.37 8.73
CA TYR A 46 4.32 16.98 7.35
C TYR A 46 5.59 16.38 6.72
N LYS A 47 5.46 15.20 6.12
CA LYS A 47 6.57 14.48 5.50
C LYS A 47 6.49 14.39 3.98
N GLY A 48 5.40 14.82 3.40
CA GLY A 48 5.22 14.79 1.96
C GLY A 48 3.93 14.13 1.55
N GLU A 49 3.78 13.95 0.25
CA GLU A 49 2.59 13.30 -0.28
C GLU A 49 2.95 12.35 -1.41
N VAL A 50 2.09 11.38 -1.65
CA VAL A 50 2.27 10.40 -2.69
C VAL A 50 0.92 10.10 -3.34
N ARG A 51 0.93 9.90 -4.65
CA ARG A 51 -0.25 9.48 -5.40
C ARG A 51 -0.09 8.00 -5.74
N ASN A 52 -1.09 7.21 -5.37
CA ASN A 52 -1.11 5.78 -5.67
C ASN A 52 -2.30 5.43 -6.54
N LYS A 53 -2.14 4.39 -7.34
CA LYS A 53 -3.18 3.85 -8.21
C LYS A 53 -3.23 2.35 -8.08
N VAL A 54 -4.42 1.79 -8.14
CA VAL A 54 -4.63 0.35 -8.22
C VAL A 54 -5.67 0.06 -9.28
N LYS A 55 -5.53 -1.05 -9.98
CA LYS A 55 -6.60 -1.55 -10.85
C LYS A 55 -7.63 -2.22 -9.96
N GLY A 56 -8.90 -1.85 -10.15
CA GLY A 56 -10.01 -2.44 -9.44
C GLY A 56 -11.06 -2.90 -10.42
N TYR A 57 -11.70 -4.02 -10.12
CA TYR A 57 -12.86 -4.48 -10.84
C TYR A 57 -14.10 -4.07 -10.06
N SER A 58 -15.20 -3.83 -10.75
CA SER A 58 -16.44 -3.35 -10.12
C SER A 58 -16.90 -4.25 -8.95
N ASP A 59 -16.64 -5.55 -9.05
CA ASP A 59 -17.02 -6.51 -8.02
C ASP A 59 -16.05 -6.56 -6.83
N TYR A 60 -14.94 -5.82 -6.90
CA TYR A 60 -13.85 -5.87 -5.90
C TYR A 60 -13.43 -4.49 -5.42
N ASN A 61 -14.36 -3.52 -5.43
CA ASN A 61 -14.07 -2.14 -5.04
C ASN A 61 -13.49 -2.04 -3.63
N ASP A 62 -14.00 -2.84 -2.69
CA ASP A 62 -13.52 -2.82 -1.30
C ASP A 62 -12.06 -3.31 -1.21
N ILE A 63 -11.74 -4.35 -1.96
CA ILE A 63 -10.38 -4.90 -2.02
C ILE A 63 -9.42 -3.89 -2.65
N SER A 64 -9.85 -3.25 -3.73
CA SER A 64 -9.06 -2.23 -4.42
C SER A 64 -8.77 -1.05 -3.51
N LYS A 65 -9.78 -0.60 -2.76
CA LYS A 65 -9.61 0.49 -1.79
C LYS A 65 -8.66 0.10 -0.67
N LYS A 66 -8.77 -1.12 -0.13
CA LYS A 66 -7.83 -1.62 0.88
C LYS A 66 -6.40 -1.66 0.35
N ASN A 67 -6.22 -2.12 -0.89
CA ASN A 67 -4.92 -2.14 -1.53
C ASN A 67 -4.35 -0.73 -1.70
N LEU A 68 -5.20 0.23 -2.08
CA LEU A 68 -4.80 1.62 -2.25
C LEU A 68 -4.33 2.21 -0.91
N ILE A 69 -5.08 1.97 0.16
CA ILE A 69 -4.71 2.40 1.51
C ILE A 69 -3.40 1.75 1.96
N GLN A 70 -3.23 0.46 1.66
CA GLN A 70 -2.00 -0.24 2.00
C GLN A 70 -0.78 0.36 1.29
N LEU A 71 -0.93 0.77 0.03
CA LEU A 71 0.13 1.50 -0.68
C LEU A 71 0.47 2.82 0.01
N GLY A 72 -0.55 3.53 0.51
CA GLY A 72 -0.34 4.75 1.28
C GLY A 72 0.42 4.49 2.57
N LYS A 73 0.08 3.44 3.28
CA LYS A 73 0.79 3.06 4.51
C LYS A 73 2.24 2.65 4.23
N ASN A 74 2.46 1.89 3.15
CA ASN A 74 3.81 1.51 2.74
C ASN A 74 4.66 2.75 2.42
N ALA A 75 4.08 3.72 1.71
CA ALA A 75 4.76 4.97 1.40
C ALA A 75 5.10 5.77 2.65
N ALA A 76 4.22 5.75 3.66
CA ALA A 76 4.48 6.40 4.94
C ALA A 76 5.72 5.80 5.62
N VAL A 77 5.84 4.48 5.62
CA VAL A 77 7.02 3.82 6.19
C VAL A 77 8.29 4.29 5.49
N GLU A 78 8.28 4.37 4.16
CA GLU A 78 9.44 4.83 3.39
C GLU A 78 9.83 6.27 3.73
N LYS A 79 8.87 7.11 4.08
CA LYS A 79 9.10 8.51 4.43
C LYS A 79 9.23 8.75 5.93
N ASN A 80 9.31 7.68 6.71
CA ASN A 80 9.40 7.74 8.17
C ASN A 80 8.18 8.42 8.82
N GLY A 81 7.01 8.28 8.19
CA GLY A 81 5.75 8.76 8.73
C GLY A 81 5.00 7.67 9.47
N ASN A 82 4.06 8.07 10.31
CA ASN A 82 3.19 7.14 11.05
C ASN A 82 1.71 7.45 10.88
N THR A 83 1.37 8.44 10.08
CA THR A 83 -0.01 8.90 9.90
C THR A 83 -0.20 9.31 8.46
N ILE A 84 -1.34 8.93 7.88
CA ILE A 84 -1.70 9.31 6.51
C ILE A 84 -3.12 9.87 6.48
N ILE A 85 -3.32 10.81 5.56
CA ILE A 85 -4.65 11.30 5.18
C ILE A 85 -4.85 11.00 3.71
N MET A 86 -5.95 10.32 3.38
CA MET A 86 -6.31 10.03 1.99
C MET A 86 -7.23 11.10 1.45
N TYR A 87 -6.88 11.68 0.33
CA TYR A 87 -7.76 12.58 -0.40
C TYR A 87 -7.74 12.42 -1.89
N GLN A 88 -8.62 13.11 -2.57
CA GLN A 88 -8.76 13.05 -4.01
C GLN A 88 -8.92 11.61 -4.49
N PHE A 89 -9.70 10.84 -3.75
CA PHE A 89 -10.05 9.50 -4.19
C PHE A 89 -10.85 9.59 -5.48
N LYS A 90 -10.39 8.90 -6.51
CA LYS A 90 -11.03 8.86 -7.82
C LYS A 90 -11.12 7.45 -8.32
N GLU A 91 -12.20 7.17 -9.01
CA GLU A 91 -12.38 5.91 -9.73
C GLU A 91 -12.64 6.23 -11.19
N HIS A 92 -11.86 5.63 -12.08
CA HIS A 92 -12.00 5.85 -13.52
C HIS A 92 -11.64 4.59 -14.28
N ARG A 93 -12.63 4.04 -15.00
CA ARG A 93 -12.46 2.86 -15.85
C ARG A 93 -11.77 1.68 -15.15
N GLY A 94 -12.23 1.35 -13.94
CA GLY A 94 -11.68 0.26 -13.18
C GLY A 94 -10.34 0.54 -12.52
N THR A 95 -9.87 1.80 -12.54
CA THR A 95 -8.67 2.21 -11.82
C THR A 95 -9.08 3.13 -10.68
N GLN A 96 -8.62 2.82 -9.48
CA GLN A 96 -8.78 3.68 -8.32
C GLN A 96 -7.47 4.39 -8.02
N SER A 97 -7.55 5.67 -7.69
CA SER A 97 -6.39 6.46 -7.31
C SER A 97 -6.70 7.36 -6.13
N ALA A 98 -5.68 7.69 -5.38
CA ALA A 98 -5.79 8.64 -4.28
C ALA A 98 -4.46 9.32 -4.02
N LEU A 99 -4.54 10.51 -3.44
CA LEU A 99 -3.40 11.22 -2.92
C LEU A 99 -3.35 10.97 -1.42
N PHE A 100 -2.17 10.62 -0.92
CA PHE A 100 -1.95 10.45 0.51
C PHE A 100 -0.99 11.52 1.00
N LYS A 101 -1.40 12.28 2.00
CA LYS A 101 -0.49 13.14 2.75
C LYS A 101 0.07 12.37 3.92
N ILE A 102 1.36 12.47 4.12
CA ILE A 102 2.12 11.69 5.08
C ILE A 102 2.64 12.61 6.17
N TYR A 103 2.41 12.20 7.41
CA TYR A 103 2.83 12.94 8.60
C TYR A 103 3.53 12.01 9.58
N VAL A 104 4.39 12.58 10.40
CA VAL A 104 4.81 11.93 11.65
C VAL A 104 4.15 12.67 12.80
N CYS A 105 3.36 11.96 13.58
CA CYS A 105 2.62 12.51 14.70
C CYS A 105 3.11 11.92 16.01
N ARG A 106 3.10 12.75 17.04
CA ARG A 106 3.37 12.33 18.42
C ARG A 106 2.03 12.05 19.09
N TYR A 107 1.82 10.81 19.40
CA TYR A 107 0.59 10.38 20.06
C TYR A 107 0.85 10.13 21.53
#